data_f32bfc32eb7e2c9c2dba255c6e444d51
#
_entry.id   f32bfc32eb7e2c9c2dba255c6e444d51
#
_cell.length_a   1.000
_cell.length_b   1.000
_cell.length_c   1.000
_cell.angle_alpha   90.00
_cell.angle_beta   90.00
_cell.angle_gamma   90.00
#
_symmetry.space_group_name_H-M   'P 1'
#
loop_
_entity.id
_entity.type
_entity.pdbx_description
1 polymer ?
#
loop_
_entity_poly.entity_id
_entity_poly.type
_entity_poly.pdbx_seq_one_letter_code
_entity_poly.pdbx_strand_id
1 'polypeptide(L)'
;MIQSTHKSFVRIRVRTLKLRGGMEFTGTVTGIKFRNEENGWTVLRIKGDDGEELTAVGVMPSVNDGERVTVTGNMTAHPMYGEEIRVTSYKNDIPTSAEAVRAYLASGFIKGIGEATARLLVDKFGAETLEIIKTEPMKLTKISGIGPKKAKMIHESYLEKAAMQDIIMGMQELGLSIAMTMKIYKLYGENCVSMVKENPYSLIDDFENVGFKTADKIAFEAGYERESEFRVRAGIKYALSLARQEGNTCLPRDMLVMFAANNVLGVVPERVEVRLDELLELSFLVG
;
A
#
# COMPACT_ATOMS: atom_id res chain seq x y z
N MET A 1 40.53 -34.75 -28.73
CA MET A 1 40.53 -34.34 -27.30
C MET A 1 39.72 -33.05 -27.17
N ILE A 2 38.46 -33.18 -26.87
CA ILE A 2 37.56 -32.03 -26.68
C ILE A 2 37.30 -31.95 -25.17
N GLN A 3 37.82 -30.89 -24.54
CA GLN A 3 37.59 -30.64 -23.13
C GLN A 3 36.19 -30.06 -22.96
N SER A 4 35.34 -30.83 -22.30
CA SER A 4 34.03 -30.41 -21.83
C SER A 4 34.17 -29.52 -20.60
N THR A 5 33.87 -28.23 -20.74
CA THR A 5 33.75 -27.31 -19.63
C THR A 5 32.43 -27.54 -18.88
N HIS A 6 32.50 -28.23 -17.76
CA HIS A 6 31.39 -28.34 -16.81
C HIS A 6 31.11 -26.95 -16.23
N LYS A 7 30.03 -26.32 -16.67
CA LYS A 7 29.42 -25.20 -15.94
C LYS A 7 28.70 -25.77 -14.73
N SER A 8 29.32 -25.59 -13.56
CA SER A 8 28.67 -25.87 -12.28
C SER A 8 27.52 -24.91 -12.10
N PHE A 9 26.30 -25.41 -12.24
CA PHE A 9 25.10 -24.69 -11.79
C PHE A 9 25.03 -24.77 -10.26
N VAL A 10 25.34 -23.68 -9.57
CA VAL A 10 25.09 -23.53 -8.15
C VAL A 10 23.55 -23.39 -8.00
N ARG A 11 22.93 -24.45 -7.50
CA ARG A 11 21.50 -24.45 -7.17
C ARG A 11 21.32 -23.65 -5.88
N ILE A 12 20.92 -22.40 -6.01
CA ILE A 12 20.57 -21.54 -4.86
C ILE A 12 19.35 -22.14 -4.19
N ARG A 13 19.53 -22.61 -2.95
CA ARG A 13 18.45 -23.14 -2.11
C ARG A 13 17.85 -21.97 -1.34
N VAL A 14 16.97 -21.21 -2.00
CA VAL A 14 16.17 -20.20 -1.33
C VAL A 14 15.26 -20.91 -0.32
N ARG A 15 15.39 -20.55 0.96
CA ARG A 15 14.49 -21.03 2.02
C ARG A 15 13.19 -20.26 1.89
N THR A 16 12.41 -20.60 0.87
CA THR A 16 11.13 -19.99 0.53
C THR A 16 10.03 -20.66 1.33
N LEU A 17 9.46 -19.94 2.26
CA LEU A 17 8.12 -20.26 2.76
C LEU A 17 7.11 -19.92 1.65
N LYS A 18 6.69 -20.96 0.90
CA LYS A 18 5.57 -20.85 -0.04
C LYS A 18 4.28 -20.69 0.77
N LEU A 19 3.95 -19.46 1.12
CA LEU A 19 2.61 -19.11 1.57
C LEU A 19 1.68 -18.98 0.35
N ARG A 20 0.40 -19.23 0.52
CA ARG A 20 -0.63 -18.98 -0.50
C ARG A 20 -0.63 -17.47 -0.82
N GLY A 21 0.07 -17.06 -1.91
CA GLY A 21 0.05 -15.66 -2.34
C GLY A 21 1.37 -15.05 -2.81
N GLY A 22 2.50 -15.77 -2.82
CA GLY A 22 3.77 -15.22 -3.30
C GLY A 22 4.98 -15.67 -2.49
N MET A 23 6.17 -15.25 -2.94
CA MET A 23 7.44 -15.43 -2.25
C MET A 23 7.66 -14.23 -1.33
N GLU A 24 8.18 -14.49 -0.13
CA GLU A 24 8.57 -13.46 0.82
C GLU A 24 10.10 -13.42 0.94
N PHE A 25 10.68 -12.23 0.90
CA PHE A 25 12.11 -12.00 1.05
C PHE A 25 12.36 -10.84 2.01
N THR A 26 13.15 -11.08 3.04
CA THR A 26 13.52 -10.09 4.05
C THR A 26 15.00 -9.77 3.97
N GLY A 27 15.34 -8.49 4.01
CA GLY A 27 16.72 -8.05 3.98
C GLY A 27 16.88 -6.55 4.09
N THR A 28 18.12 -6.08 3.97
CA THR A 28 18.45 -4.66 4.01
C THR A 28 18.60 -4.11 2.58
N VAL A 29 17.99 -2.97 2.32
CA VAL A 29 18.12 -2.25 1.04
C VAL A 29 19.55 -1.74 0.89
N THR A 30 20.24 -2.19 -0.15
CA THR A 30 21.65 -1.83 -0.43
C THR A 30 21.80 -0.80 -1.54
N GLY A 31 20.71 -0.43 -2.20
CA GLY A 31 20.71 0.63 -3.19
C GLY A 31 19.40 0.74 -3.95
N ILE A 32 18.92 1.95 -4.13
CA ILE A 32 17.80 2.28 -5.00
C ILE A 32 18.36 2.62 -6.38
N LYS A 33 18.08 1.78 -7.37
CA LYS A 33 18.52 1.98 -8.76
C LYS A 33 17.67 2.99 -9.51
N PHE A 34 16.38 3.02 -9.21
CA PHE A 34 15.41 3.89 -9.86
C PHE A 34 14.19 4.10 -8.96
N ARG A 35 13.65 5.32 -8.94
CA ARG A 35 12.36 5.65 -8.35
C ARG A 35 11.63 6.67 -9.22
N ASN A 36 10.36 6.41 -9.46
CA ASN A 36 9.44 7.40 -10.02
C ASN A 36 8.68 8.04 -8.86
N GLU A 37 8.93 9.31 -8.61
CA GLU A 37 8.34 10.06 -7.49
C GLU A 37 6.83 10.29 -7.63
N GLU A 38 6.29 10.24 -8.86
CA GLU A 38 4.86 10.48 -9.08
C GLU A 38 3.99 9.27 -8.70
N ASN A 39 4.48 8.05 -8.97
CA ASN A 39 3.71 6.82 -8.78
C ASN A 39 4.36 5.82 -7.82
N GLY A 40 5.51 6.17 -7.25
CA GLY A 40 6.25 5.33 -6.30
C GLY A 40 6.86 4.06 -6.89
N TRP A 41 6.89 3.90 -8.23
CA TRP A 41 7.52 2.74 -8.87
C TRP A 41 9.02 2.75 -8.60
N THR A 42 9.51 1.70 -7.98
CA THR A 42 10.87 1.62 -7.48
C THR A 42 11.55 0.33 -7.94
N VAL A 43 12.83 0.44 -8.31
CA VAL A 43 13.75 -0.68 -8.54
C VAL A 43 14.86 -0.57 -7.53
N LEU A 44 14.99 -1.54 -6.64
CA LEU A 44 15.99 -1.54 -5.58
C LEU A 44 16.67 -2.91 -5.40
N ARG A 45 17.82 -2.93 -4.73
CA ARG A 45 18.50 -4.14 -4.30
C ARG A 45 18.27 -4.37 -2.82
N ILE A 46 17.98 -5.61 -2.46
CA ILE A 46 17.86 -6.07 -1.08
C ILE A 46 18.90 -7.15 -0.85
N LYS A 47 19.63 -7.06 0.25
CA LYS A 47 20.58 -8.06 0.70
C LYS A 47 20.00 -8.78 1.92
N GLY A 48 19.78 -10.08 1.78
CA GLY A 48 19.34 -10.96 2.87
C GLY A 48 20.43 -11.17 3.93
N ASP A 49 20.03 -11.69 5.08
CA ASP A 49 20.94 -11.98 6.21
C ASP A 49 21.96 -13.08 5.89
N ASP A 50 21.64 -13.93 4.93
CA ASP A 50 22.54 -14.97 4.36
C ASP A 50 23.52 -14.44 3.33
N GLY A 51 23.46 -13.14 3.00
CA GLY A 51 24.28 -12.49 2.01
C GLY A 51 23.73 -12.57 0.58
N GLU A 52 22.60 -13.21 0.35
CA GLU A 52 21.93 -13.25 -0.95
C GLU A 52 21.46 -11.84 -1.34
N GLU A 53 21.71 -11.45 -2.61
CA GLU A 53 21.21 -10.18 -3.16
C GLU A 53 20.09 -10.43 -4.15
N LEU A 54 18.96 -9.71 -3.98
CA LEU A 54 17.81 -9.79 -4.84
C LEU A 54 17.41 -8.40 -5.35
N THR A 55 17.03 -8.31 -6.62
CA THR A 55 16.41 -7.09 -7.16
C THR A 55 14.90 -7.14 -6.91
N ALA A 56 14.38 -6.11 -6.29
CA ALA A 56 12.93 -5.93 -6.06
C ALA A 56 12.39 -4.80 -6.95
N VAL A 57 11.26 -5.06 -7.60
CA VAL A 57 10.63 -4.13 -8.55
C VAL A 57 9.16 -4.02 -8.23
N GLY A 58 8.67 -2.81 -8.00
CA GLY A 58 7.26 -2.57 -7.69
C GLY A 58 7.00 -1.16 -7.15
N VAL A 59 5.79 -0.92 -6.69
CA VAL A 59 5.44 0.36 -6.07
C VAL A 59 5.85 0.33 -4.61
N MET A 60 6.92 1.05 -4.27
CA MET A 60 7.52 1.12 -2.93
C MET A 60 7.93 2.57 -2.62
N PRO A 61 6.97 3.49 -2.45
CA PRO A 61 7.24 4.93 -2.36
C PRO A 61 8.02 5.33 -1.10
N SER A 62 7.92 4.57 -0.02
CA SER A 62 8.50 4.92 1.28
C SER A 62 9.73 4.12 1.67
N VAL A 63 10.25 3.25 0.80
CA VAL A 63 11.46 2.45 1.07
C VAL A 63 12.72 3.23 0.71
N ASN A 64 13.76 3.16 1.54
CA ASN A 64 15.02 3.87 1.33
C ASN A 64 16.25 2.98 1.56
N ASP A 65 17.40 3.49 1.14
CA ASP A 65 18.69 2.81 1.34
C ASP A 65 18.97 2.61 2.84
N GLY A 66 19.48 1.45 3.18
CA GLY A 66 19.81 1.08 4.56
C GLY A 66 18.62 0.59 5.39
N GLU A 67 17.39 0.66 4.87
CA GLU A 67 16.21 0.14 5.56
C GLU A 67 16.14 -1.39 5.47
N ARG A 68 15.65 -2.00 6.56
CA ARG A 68 15.26 -3.40 6.55
C ARG A 68 13.83 -3.53 6.09
N VAL A 69 13.61 -4.33 5.05
CA VAL A 69 12.31 -4.50 4.43
C VAL A 69 11.99 -5.98 4.24
N THR A 70 10.72 -6.31 4.38
CA THR A 70 10.16 -7.58 3.96
C THR A 70 9.29 -7.32 2.74
N VAL A 71 9.64 -7.90 1.60
CA VAL A 71 8.88 -7.78 0.36
C VAL A 71 8.18 -9.10 0.05
N THR A 72 6.93 -9.01 -0.41
CA THR A 72 6.15 -10.16 -0.88
C THR A 72 5.85 -9.96 -2.35
N GLY A 73 6.04 -11.00 -3.17
CA GLY A 73 5.80 -10.89 -4.60
C GLY A 73 6.06 -12.18 -5.36
N ASN A 74 6.12 -12.08 -6.67
CA ASN A 74 6.37 -13.20 -7.56
C ASN A 74 7.75 -13.07 -8.19
N MET A 75 8.52 -14.17 -8.19
CA MET A 75 9.78 -14.22 -8.92
C MET A 75 9.51 -14.16 -10.42
N THR A 76 10.24 -13.29 -11.09
CA THR A 76 10.24 -13.15 -12.55
C THR A 76 11.67 -13.07 -13.05
N ALA A 77 11.90 -13.55 -14.28
CA ALA A 77 13.20 -13.42 -14.93
C ALA A 77 13.14 -12.27 -15.94
N HIS A 78 13.91 -11.22 -15.68
CA HIS A 78 14.07 -10.14 -16.65
C HIS A 78 15.15 -10.49 -17.68
N PRO A 79 14.91 -10.34 -18.99
CA PRO A 79 15.87 -10.77 -20.04
C PRO A 79 17.27 -10.17 -19.92
N MET A 80 17.39 -8.94 -19.38
CA MET A 80 18.67 -8.23 -19.25
C MET A 80 19.21 -8.14 -17.82
N TYR A 81 18.35 -8.26 -16.79
CA TYR A 81 18.72 -7.99 -15.39
C TYR A 81 18.69 -9.23 -14.50
N GLY A 82 18.33 -10.40 -15.05
CA GLY A 82 18.28 -11.66 -14.33
C GLY A 82 17.00 -11.83 -13.46
N GLU A 83 17.14 -12.54 -12.35
CA GLU A 83 16.00 -12.80 -11.45
C GLU A 83 15.65 -11.56 -10.64
N GLU A 84 14.36 -11.25 -10.58
CA GLU A 84 13.80 -10.15 -9.81
C GLU A 84 12.51 -10.58 -9.12
N ILE A 85 12.21 -10.01 -7.96
CA ILE A 85 10.90 -10.15 -7.33
C ILE A 85 10.00 -8.99 -7.73
N ARG A 86 8.86 -9.30 -8.36
CA ARG A 86 7.78 -8.33 -8.58
C ARG A 86 6.97 -8.18 -7.31
N VAL A 87 7.19 -7.06 -6.64
CA VAL A 87 6.61 -6.76 -5.34
C VAL A 87 5.12 -6.45 -5.47
N THR A 88 4.30 -7.17 -4.72
CA THR A 88 2.86 -6.93 -4.57
C THR A 88 2.54 -6.21 -3.26
N SER A 89 3.34 -6.48 -2.21
CA SER A 89 3.27 -5.80 -0.94
C SER A 89 4.66 -5.74 -0.29
N TYR A 90 4.85 -4.78 0.60
CA TYR A 90 6.06 -4.68 1.40
C TYR A 90 5.76 -4.14 2.79
N LYS A 91 6.65 -4.42 3.73
CA LYS A 91 6.61 -3.92 5.08
C LYS A 91 8.02 -3.45 5.46
N ASN A 92 8.12 -2.23 6.00
CA ASN A 92 9.36 -1.73 6.56
C ASN A 92 9.46 -2.18 8.01
N ASP A 93 10.56 -2.79 8.38
CA ASP A 93 10.84 -3.13 9.76
C ASP A 93 11.33 -1.87 10.48
N ILE A 94 10.69 -1.53 11.60
CA ILE A 94 11.16 -0.44 12.46
C ILE A 94 12.47 -0.88 13.09
N PRO A 95 13.58 -0.14 12.91
CA PRO A 95 14.86 -0.52 13.47
C PRO A 95 14.82 -0.46 15.00
N THR A 96 15.26 -1.55 15.65
CA THR A 96 15.25 -1.72 17.10
C THR A 96 16.65 -1.68 17.73
N SER A 97 17.71 -1.86 16.94
CA SER A 97 19.09 -1.74 17.45
C SER A 97 19.67 -0.34 17.13
N ALA A 98 20.62 0.12 17.94
CA ALA A 98 21.29 1.40 17.70
C ALA A 98 21.97 1.49 16.33
N GLU A 99 22.60 0.39 15.88
CA GLU A 99 23.23 0.32 14.55
C GLU A 99 22.21 0.46 13.42
N ALA A 100 21.05 -0.24 13.54
CA ALA A 100 19.98 -0.18 12.56
C ALA A 100 19.32 1.21 12.54
N VAL A 101 19.11 1.83 13.70
CA VAL A 101 18.59 3.21 13.82
C VAL A 101 19.57 4.20 13.16
N ARG A 102 20.87 4.03 13.37
CA ARG A 102 21.89 4.89 12.73
C ARG A 102 21.86 4.76 11.22
N ALA A 103 21.84 3.54 10.69
CA ALA A 103 21.77 3.28 9.23
C ALA A 103 20.48 3.90 8.64
N TYR A 104 19.35 3.71 9.29
CA TYR A 104 18.06 4.30 8.92
C TYR A 104 18.12 5.83 8.86
N LEU A 105 18.63 6.48 9.89
CA LEU A 105 18.75 7.93 9.94
C LEU A 105 19.77 8.50 8.94
N ALA A 106 20.87 7.76 8.68
CA ALA A 106 21.91 8.15 7.76
C ALA A 106 21.51 8.03 6.28
N SER A 107 20.45 7.28 5.95
CA SER A 107 19.98 7.06 4.58
C SER A 107 19.47 8.32 3.87
N GLY A 108 19.36 9.45 4.59
CA GLY A 108 18.83 10.71 4.05
C GLY A 108 17.30 10.79 4.01
N PHE A 109 16.62 9.79 4.54
CA PHE A 109 15.17 9.66 4.57
C PHE A 109 14.48 10.79 5.34
N ILE A 110 15.11 11.28 6.42
CA ILE A 110 14.58 12.35 7.24
C ILE A 110 15.33 13.64 6.91
N LYS A 111 14.59 14.66 6.47
CA LYS A 111 15.17 15.97 6.13
C LYS A 111 15.94 16.54 7.33
N GLY A 112 17.18 16.97 7.09
CA GLY A 112 18.02 17.55 8.12
C GLY A 112 18.91 16.58 8.90
N ILE A 113 18.82 15.27 8.62
CA ILE A 113 19.72 14.25 9.15
C ILE A 113 20.59 13.72 8.03
N GLY A 114 21.89 13.90 8.12
CA GLY A 114 22.90 13.20 7.33
C GLY A 114 23.69 12.27 8.22
N GLU A 115 24.67 11.55 7.66
CA GLU A 115 25.44 10.53 8.37
C GLU A 115 26.07 11.02 9.67
N ALA A 116 26.73 12.19 9.65
CA ALA A 116 27.34 12.78 10.85
C ALA A 116 26.30 13.09 11.93
N THR A 117 25.14 13.64 11.54
CA THR A 117 24.05 13.95 12.47
C THR A 117 23.41 12.68 13.03
N ALA A 118 23.20 11.65 12.18
CA ALA A 118 22.67 10.35 12.59
C ALA A 118 23.57 9.72 13.65
N ARG A 119 24.89 9.73 13.43
CA ARG A 119 25.87 9.23 14.39
C ARG A 119 25.74 9.94 15.75
N LEU A 120 25.76 11.29 15.76
CA LEU A 120 25.66 12.07 17.01
C LEU A 120 24.36 11.81 17.77
N LEU A 121 23.24 11.66 17.03
CA LEU A 121 21.93 11.36 17.63
C LEU A 121 21.95 9.99 18.30
N VAL A 122 22.42 8.95 17.59
CA VAL A 122 22.44 7.59 18.12
C VAL A 122 23.49 7.39 19.20
N ASP A 123 24.64 8.04 19.11
CA ASP A 123 25.65 8.06 20.20
C ASP A 123 25.09 8.66 21.49
N LYS A 124 24.14 9.62 21.38
CA LYS A 124 23.51 10.29 22.53
C LYS A 124 22.28 9.56 23.07
N PHE A 125 21.44 9.03 22.18
CA PHE A 125 20.10 8.52 22.53
C PHE A 125 19.93 7.02 22.26
N GLY A 126 20.92 6.37 21.63
CA GLY A 126 20.87 4.94 21.33
C GLY A 126 19.69 4.54 20.46
N ALA A 127 19.09 3.40 20.78
CA ALA A 127 17.91 2.87 20.10
C ALA A 127 16.64 3.74 20.28
N GLU A 128 16.59 4.57 21.34
CA GLU A 128 15.44 5.46 21.61
C GLU A 128 15.38 6.69 20.70
N THR A 129 16.36 6.87 19.82
CA THR A 129 16.47 8.08 18.97
C THR A 129 15.19 8.34 18.14
N LEU A 130 14.58 7.30 17.57
CA LEU A 130 13.35 7.46 16.77
C LEU A 130 12.16 7.89 17.63
N GLU A 131 12.04 7.31 18.83
CA GLU A 131 10.97 7.69 19.76
C GLU A 131 11.13 9.14 20.23
N ILE A 132 12.36 9.57 20.49
CA ILE A 132 12.67 10.96 20.88
C ILE A 132 12.36 11.91 19.71
N ILE A 133 12.69 11.56 18.47
CA ILE A 133 12.32 12.36 17.29
C ILE A 133 10.80 12.51 17.22
N LYS A 134 10.06 11.44 17.51
CA LYS A 134 8.60 11.40 17.43
C LYS A 134 7.92 12.18 18.56
N THR A 135 8.35 11.98 19.80
CA THR A 135 7.60 12.44 20.98
C THR A 135 8.20 13.67 21.65
N GLU A 136 9.53 13.84 21.60
CA GLU A 136 10.24 14.87 22.32
C GLU A 136 11.30 15.60 21.47
N PRO A 137 10.92 16.18 20.29
CA PRO A 137 11.87 16.72 19.32
C PRO A 137 12.79 17.80 19.88
N MET A 138 12.38 18.51 20.92
CA MET A 138 13.22 19.51 21.55
C MET A 138 14.43 18.91 22.28
N LYS A 139 14.43 17.65 22.64
CA LYS A 139 15.64 16.97 23.17
C LYS A 139 16.76 16.91 22.13
N LEU A 140 16.45 16.95 20.84
CA LEU A 140 17.44 16.96 19.75
C LEU A 140 18.36 18.18 19.79
N THR A 141 17.91 19.29 20.39
CA THR A 141 18.73 20.53 20.55
C THR A 141 19.95 20.33 21.47
N LYS A 142 20.00 19.21 22.23
CA LYS A 142 21.17 18.81 23.00
C LYS A 142 22.34 18.34 22.12
N ILE A 143 22.11 18.17 20.83
CA ILE A 143 23.12 17.80 19.84
C ILE A 143 23.68 19.06 19.18
N SER A 144 24.98 19.16 19.13
CA SER A 144 25.64 20.28 18.44
C SER A 144 25.23 20.33 16.97
N GLY A 145 24.85 21.52 16.50
CA GLY A 145 24.37 21.74 15.14
C GLY A 145 22.89 21.45 14.92
N ILE A 146 22.12 21.14 15.97
CA ILE A 146 20.66 21.03 15.91
C ILE A 146 20.02 22.12 16.77
N GLY A 147 19.61 23.22 16.15
CA GLY A 147 18.80 24.25 16.79
C GLY A 147 17.30 23.92 16.77
N PRO A 148 16.44 24.72 17.45
CA PRO A 148 15.00 24.46 17.52
C PRO A 148 14.31 24.32 16.16
N LYS A 149 14.69 25.16 15.18
CA LYS A 149 14.13 25.06 13.80
C LYS A 149 14.46 23.73 13.12
N LYS A 150 15.71 23.27 13.27
CA LYS A 150 16.15 22.00 12.68
C LYS A 150 15.51 20.82 13.41
N ALA A 151 15.36 20.88 14.72
CA ALA A 151 14.66 19.86 15.50
C ALA A 151 13.20 19.69 15.06
N LYS A 152 12.50 20.83 14.86
CA LYS A 152 11.12 20.82 14.34
C LYS A 152 11.05 20.24 12.93
N MET A 153 11.92 20.64 12.02
CA MET A 153 11.98 20.11 10.65
C MET A 153 12.23 18.59 10.62
N ILE A 154 13.13 18.09 11.47
CA ILE A 154 13.39 16.64 11.61
C ILE A 154 12.13 15.91 12.07
N HIS A 155 11.47 16.42 13.10
CA HIS A 155 10.23 15.87 13.63
C HIS A 155 9.10 15.81 12.58
N GLU A 156 8.84 16.95 11.91
CA GLU A 156 7.81 17.02 10.87
C GLU A 156 8.09 16.04 9.72
N SER A 157 9.36 16.00 9.27
CA SER A 157 9.76 15.05 8.21
C SER A 157 9.61 13.60 8.64
N TYR A 158 9.88 13.26 9.91
CA TYR A 158 9.67 11.90 10.44
C TYR A 158 8.18 11.54 10.47
N LEU A 159 7.33 12.45 10.99
CA LEU A 159 5.89 12.23 11.06
C LEU A 159 5.24 12.05 9.68
N GLU A 160 5.62 12.88 8.70
CA GLU A 160 5.16 12.77 7.32
C GLU A 160 5.41 11.35 6.76
N LYS A 161 6.60 10.81 7.05
CA LYS A 161 6.99 9.46 6.58
C LYS A 161 6.26 8.35 7.31
N ALA A 162 6.12 8.47 8.63
CA ALA A 162 5.37 7.51 9.43
C ALA A 162 3.90 7.46 9.01
N ALA A 163 3.27 8.62 8.79
CA ALA A 163 1.89 8.70 8.33
C ALA A 163 1.67 8.00 6.98
N MET A 164 2.61 8.15 6.03
CA MET A 164 2.51 7.44 4.74
C MET A 164 2.58 5.91 4.91
N GLN A 165 3.42 5.40 5.81
CA GLN A 165 3.48 3.98 6.11
C GLN A 165 2.17 3.47 6.71
N ASP A 166 1.59 4.21 7.66
CA ASP A 166 0.30 3.87 8.28
C ASP A 166 -0.84 3.84 7.24
N ILE A 167 -0.84 4.79 6.30
CA ILE A 167 -1.79 4.83 5.19
C ILE A 167 -1.65 3.58 4.30
N ILE A 168 -0.42 3.23 3.90
CA ILE A 168 -0.16 2.05 3.07
C ILE A 168 -0.63 0.79 3.79
N MET A 169 -0.31 0.64 5.07
CA MET A 169 -0.73 -0.51 5.88
C MET A 169 -2.26 -0.58 5.98
N GLY A 170 -2.92 0.51 6.36
CA GLY A 170 -4.37 0.56 6.50
C GLY A 170 -5.13 0.26 5.19
N MET A 171 -4.57 0.69 4.05
CA MET A 171 -5.15 0.37 2.74
C MET A 171 -4.90 -1.07 2.31
N GLN A 172 -3.74 -1.65 2.65
CA GLN A 172 -3.45 -3.06 2.39
C GLN A 172 -4.34 -4.00 3.22
N GLU A 173 -4.68 -3.63 4.46
CA GLU A 173 -5.68 -4.35 5.27
C GLU A 173 -7.06 -4.39 4.60
N LEU A 174 -7.40 -3.36 3.83
CA LEU A 174 -8.62 -3.30 3.00
C LEU A 174 -8.47 -4.01 1.64
N GLY A 175 -7.37 -4.74 1.43
CA GLY A 175 -7.10 -5.47 0.18
C GLY A 175 -6.72 -4.60 -1.01
N LEU A 176 -6.40 -3.33 -0.79
CA LEU A 176 -5.95 -2.40 -1.84
C LEU A 176 -4.46 -2.57 -2.13
N SER A 177 -4.11 -2.52 -3.41
CA SER A 177 -2.70 -2.50 -3.83
C SER A 177 -2.08 -1.13 -3.50
N ILE A 178 -0.76 -1.10 -3.32
CA ILE A 178 -0.02 0.14 -3.05
C ILE A 178 -0.21 1.15 -4.20
N ALA A 179 -0.22 0.68 -5.45
CA ALA A 179 -0.48 1.52 -6.61
C ALA A 179 -1.85 2.21 -6.56
N MET A 180 -2.88 1.49 -6.10
CA MET A 180 -4.21 2.06 -5.91
C MET A 180 -4.24 3.00 -4.70
N THR A 181 -3.57 2.62 -3.60
CA THR A 181 -3.39 3.48 -2.43
C THR A 181 -2.80 4.84 -2.79
N MET A 182 -1.76 4.88 -3.62
CA MET A 182 -1.15 6.14 -4.05
C MET A 182 -2.10 7.01 -4.87
N LYS A 183 -2.94 6.43 -5.71
CA LYS A 183 -3.97 7.17 -6.44
C LYS A 183 -5.03 7.74 -5.51
N ILE A 184 -5.51 6.93 -4.56
CA ILE A 184 -6.50 7.34 -3.56
C ILE A 184 -5.93 8.44 -2.66
N TYR A 185 -4.67 8.28 -2.20
CA TYR A 185 -3.99 9.29 -1.41
C TYR A 185 -3.85 10.64 -2.15
N LYS A 186 -3.55 10.60 -3.46
CA LYS A 186 -3.44 11.81 -4.28
C LYS A 186 -4.77 12.58 -4.35
N LEU A 187 -5.91 11.89 -4.29
CA LEU A 187 -7.24 12.50 -4.35
C LEU A 187 -7.76 12.93 -2.96
N TYR A 188 -7.63 12.04 -1.96
CA TYR A 188 -8.25 12.21 -0.64
C TYR A 188 -7.28 12.68 0.46
N GLY A 189 -5.96 12.68 0.17
CA GLY A 189 -4.93 13.08 1.14
C GLY A 189 -4.80 12.12 2.32
N GLU A 190 -4.42 12.65 3.46
CA GLU A 190 -4.14 11.88 4.70
C GLU A 190 -5.37 11.14 5.26
N ASN A 191 -6.58 11.62 4.98
CA ASN A 191 -7.83 11.03 5.46
C ASN A 191 -8.32 9.86 4.60
N CYS A 192 -7.56 9.45 3.56
CA CYS A 192 -7.99 8.46 2.58
C CYS A 192 -8.42 7.12 3.20
N VAL A 193 -7.73 6.63 4.23
CA VAL A 193 -8.09 5.37 4.92
C VAL A 193 -9.45 5.48 5.59
N SER A 194 -9.72 6.60 6.29
CA SER A 194 -10.99 6.84 6.96
C SER A 194 -12.13 6.97 5.95
N MET A 195 -11.92 7.71 4.85
CA MET A 195 -12.92 7.88 3.80
C MET A 195 -13.29 6.57 3.11
N VAL A 196 -12.29 5.75 2.81
CA VAL A 196 -12.53 4.41 2.21
C VAL A 196 -13.22 3.49 3.21
N LYS A 197 -12.88 3.55 4.51
CA LYS A 197 -13.57 2.79 5.55
C LYS A 197 -15.01 3.27 5.75
N GLU A 198 -15.28 4.54 5.61
CA GLU A 198 -16.62 5.12 5.76
C GLU A 198 -17.55 4.76 4.58
N ASN A 199 -17.05 4.85 3.35
CA ASN A 199 -17.80 4.46 2.15
C ASN A 199 -16.89 3.92 1.04
N PRO A 200 -16.63 2.61 1.00
CA PRO A 200 -15.81 1.99 -0.05
C PRO A 200 -16.38 2.16 -1.47
N TYR A 201 -17.69 2.35 -1.57
CA TYR A 201 -18.39 2.46 -2.87
C TYR A 201 -18.21 3.82 -3.54
N SER A 202 -17.76 4.86 -2.80
CA SER A 202 -17.38 6.15 -3.41
C SER A 202 -16.24 6.00 -4.43
N LEU A 203 -15.39 5.00 -4.26
CA LEU A 203 -14.32 4.71 -5.19
C LEU A 203 -14.80 4.38 -6.62
N ILE A 204 -16.07 3.94 -6.77
CA ILE A 204 -16.65 3.65 -8.10
C ILE A 204 -16.83 4.93 -8.91
N ASP A 205 -17.26 5.99 -8.24
CA ASP A 205 -17.54 7.28 -8.88
C ASP A 205 -16.23 8.05 -9.16
N ASP A 206 -15.19 7.85 -8.32
CA ASP A 206 -13.94 8.62 -8.38
C ASP A 206 -12.82 7.96 -9.20
N PHE A 207 -12.91 6.64 -9.47
CA PHE A 207 -11.86 5.91 -10.17
C PHE A 207 -12.42 4.98 -11.26
N GLU A 208 -12.15 5.28 -12.52
CA GLU A 208 -12.64 4.50 -13.69
C GLU A 208 -12.30 3.00 -13.63
N ASN A 209 -11.21 2.64 -12.95
CA ASN A 209 -10.77 1.24 -12.83
C ASN A 209 -11.36 0.49 -11.61
N VAL A 210 -12.25 1.15 -10.84
CA VAL A 210 -12.91 0.55 -9.68
C VAL A 210 -14.37 0.32 -10.02
N GLY A 211 -14.73 -0.94 -10.26
CA GLY A 211 -16.12 -1.35 -10.44
C GLY A 211 -16.74 -1.86 -9.13
N PHE A 212 -18.06 -2.10 -9.16
CA PHE A 212 -18.83 -2.61 -8.01
C PHE A 212 -18.17 -3.81 -7.32
N LYS A 213 -17.72 -4.82 -8.09
CA LYS A 213 -17.10 -6.04 -7.51
C LYS A 213 -15.81 -5.74 -6.73
N THR A 214 -15.04 -4.75 -7.17
CA THR A 214 -13.82 -4.33 -6.48
C THR A 214 -14.16 -3.58 -5.20
N ALA A 215 -15.09 -2.62 -5.26
CA ALA A 215 -15.56 -1.88 -4.10
C ALA A 215 -16.23 -2.80 -3.07
N ASP A 216 -17.00 -3.78 -3.52
CA ASP A 216 -17.68 -4.79 -2.69
C ASP A 216 -16.69 -5.64 -1.90
N LYS A 217 -15.59 -6.05 -2.53
CA LYS A 217 -14.50 -6.76 -1.85
C LYS A 217 -13.87 -5.89 -0.76
N ILE A 218 -13.56 -4.63 -1.06
CA ILE A 218 -12.99 -3.67 -0.10
C ILE A 218 -13.96 -3.46 1.07
N ALA A 219 -15.25 -3.34 0.78
CA ALA A 219 -16.29 -3.18 1.79
C ALA A 219 -16.33 -4.35 2.77
N PHE A 220 -16.26 -5.60 2.28
CA PHE A 220 -16.22 -6.77 3.14
C PHE A 220 -14.95 -6.85 3.99
N GLU A 221 -13.79 -6.49 3.46
CA GLU A 221 -12.55 -6.37 4.24
C GLU A 221 -12.66 -5.26 5.30
N ALA A 222 -13.40 -4.20 5.02
CA ALA A 222 -13.72 -3.13 5.98
C ALA A 222 -14.80 -3.51 7.00
N GLY A 223 -15.37 -4.72 6.92
CA GLY A 223 -16.37 -5.22 7.86
C GLY A 223 -17.82 -4.84 7.53
N TYR A 224 -18.10 -4.42 6.29
CA TYR A 224 -19.47 -4.09 5.88
C TYR A 224 -20.36 -5.33 5.77
N GLU A 225 -21.59 -5.18 6.25
CA GLU A 225 -22.62 -6.21 6.13
C GLU A 225 -23.20 -6.26 4.71
N ARG A 226 -23.74 -7.44 4.34
CA ARG A 226 -24.34 -7.67 3.01
C ARG A 226 -25.49 -6.73 2.68
N GLU A 227 -26.22 -6.29 3.70
CA GLU A 227 -27.41 -5.44 3.57
C GLU A 227 -27.09 -3.95 3.83
N SER A 228 -25.79 -3.57 3.90
CA SER A 228 -25.44 -2.18 4.15
C SER A 228 -26.03 -1.26 3.06
N GLU A 229 -26.47 -0.10 3.49
CA GLU A 229 -27.11 0.90 2.65
C GLU A 229 -26.27 1.29 1.43
N PHE A 230 -24.98 1.58 1.65
CA PHE A 230 -24.05 1.91 0.57
C PHE A 230 -23.91 0.78 -0.44
N ARG A 231 -23.87 -0.48 0.06
CA ARG A 231 -23.78 -1.66 -0.80
C ARG A 231 -25.01 -1.81 -1.68
N VAL A 232 -26.21 -1.71 -1.10
CA VAL A 232 -27.45 -1.89 -1.84
C VAL A 232 -27.61 -0.80 -2.89
N ARG A 233 -27.35 0.47 -2.54
CA ARG A 233 -27.39 1.59 -3.49
C ARG A 233 -26.40 1.39 -4.66
N ALA A 234 -25.16 1.01 -4.38
CA ALA A 234 -24.16 0.75 -5.40
C ALA A 234 -24.52 -0.47 -6.28
N GLY A 235 -25.12 -1.51 -5.67
CA GLY A 235 -25.58 -2.70 -6.38
C GLY A 235 -26.73 -2.43 -7.34
N ILE A 236 -27.66 -1.54 -6.99
CA ILE A 236 -28.75 -1.09 -7.88
C ILE A 236 -28.16 -0.38 -9.10
N LYS A 237 -27.25 0.58 -8.90
CA LYS A 237 -26.55 1.27 -9.98
C LYS A 237 -25.80 0.29 -10.89
N TYR A 238 -25.15 -0.71 -10.29
CA TYR A 238 -24.42 -1.75 -11.04
C TYR A 238 -25.38 -2.64 -11.83
N ALA A 239 -26.53 -3.03 -11.29
CA ALA A 239 -27.56 -3.79 -12.01
C ALA A 239 -28.05 -3.03 -13.27
N LEU A 240 -28.29 -1.73 -13.15
CA LEU A 240 -28.64 -0.88 -14.30
C LEU A 240 -27.51 -0.79 -15.32
N SER A 241 -26.26 -0.72 -14.85
CA SER A 241 -25.09 -0.73 -15.74
C SER A 241 -24.98 -2.04 -16.53
N LEU A 242 -25.27 -3.18 -15.93
CA LEU A 242 -25.31 -4.48 -16.62
C LEU A 242 -26.43 -4.53 -17.66
N ALA A 243 -27.63 -4.08 -17.30
CA ALA A 243 -28.74 -4.02 -18.24
C ALA A 243 -28.44 -3.13 -19.46
N ARG A 244 -27.76 -2.00 -19.22
CA ARG A 244 -27.30 -1.11 -20.30
C ARG A 244 -26.31 -1.79 -21.24
N GLN A 245 -25.40 -2.60 -20.73
CA GLN A 245 -24.47 -3.38 -21.55
C GLN A 245 -25.16 -4.41 -22.44
N GLU A 246 -26.33 -4.90 -22.02
CA GLU A 246 -27.19 -5.78 -22.81
C GLU A 246 -28.11 -5.04 -23.80
N GLY A 247 -27.99 -3.71 -23.89
CA GLY A 247 -28.75 -2.87 -24.82
C GLY A 247 -30.06 -2.32 -24.26
N ASN A 248 -30.36 -2.52 -22.98
CA ASN A 248 -31.54 -1.98 -22.35
C ASN A 248 -31.31 -0.51 -21.95
N THR A 249 -32.23 0.36 -22.31
CA THR A 249 -32.21 1.80 -21.91
C THR A 249 -32.93 2.05 -20.60
N CYS A 250 -33.83 1.16 -20.20
CA CYS A 250 -34.56 1.17 -18.93
C CYS A 250 -34.93 -0.27 -18.53
N LEU A 251 -35.27 -0.47 -17.28
CA LEU A 251 -35.83 -1.71 -16.75
C LEU A 251 -37.14 -1.40 -15.99
N PRO A 252 -38.18 -2.25 -16.11
CA PRO A 252 -39.32 -2.23 -15.21
C PRO A 252 -38.87 -2.36 -13.76
N ARG A 253 -39.51 -1.62 -12.85
CA ARG A 253 -39.14 -1.54 -11.44
C ARG A 253 -38.96 -2.93 -10.79
N ASP A 254 -39.98 -3.78 -10.94
CA ASP A 254 -40.01 -5.13 -10.39
C ASP A 254 -38.87 -6.01 -10.95
N MET A 255 -38.58 -5.90 -12.23
CA MET A 255 -37.43 -6.60 -12.84
C MET A 255 -36.09 -6.10 -12.29
N LEU A 256 -35.92 -4.78 -12.13
CA LEU A 256 -34.70 -4.21 -11.55
C LEU A 256 -34.51 -4.68 -10.11
N VAL A 257 -35.55 -4.64 -9.28
CA VAL A 257 -35.51 -5.09 -7.88
C VAL A 257 -35.11 -6.55 -7.80
N MET A 258 -35.77 -7.43 -8.55
CA MET A 258 -35.49 -8.85 -8.54
C MET A 258 -34.10 -9.18 -9.08
N PHE A 259 -33.67 -8.51 -10.15
CA PHE A 259 -32.36 -8.70 -10.74
C PHE A 259 -31.25 -8.23 -9.78
N ALA A 260 -31.39 -7.04 -9.20
CA ALA A 260 -30.40 -6.52 -8.24
C ALA A 260 -30.33 -7.39 -6.98
N ALA A 261 -31.49 -7.83 -6.43
CA ALA A 261 -31.54 -8.66 -5.25
C ALA A 261 -30.89 -10.02 -5.45
N ASN A 262 -31.27 -10.74 -6.52
CA ASN A 262 -30.89 -12.14 -6.70
C ASN A 262 -29.57 -12.32 -7.43
N ASN A 263 -29.26 -11.50 -8.45
CA ASN A 263 -28.11 -11.71 -9.35
C ASN A 263 -26.90 -10.86 -8.94
N VAL A 264 -27.10 -9.74 -8.23
CA VAL A 264 -26.01 -8.82 -7.87
C VAL A 264 -25.70 -8.90 -6.38
N LEU A 265 -26.70 -8.74 -5.52
CA LEU A 265 -26.50 -8.46 -4.10
C LEU A 265 -26.62 -9.71 -3.20
N GLY A 266 -27.50 -10.66 -3.55
CA GLY A 266 -27.84 -11.81 -2.71
C GLY A 266 -28.55 -11.35 -1.42
N VAL A 267 -29.49 -10.41 -1.52
CA VAL A 267 -30.30 -9.88 -0.42
C VAL A 267 -31.80 -10.04 -0.72
N VAL A 268 -32.66 -9.81 0.28
CA VAL A 268 -34.11 -9.86 0.07
C VAL A 268 -34.58 -8.66 -0.77
N PRO A 269 -35.56 -8.84 -1.68
CA PRO A 269 -36.04 -7.77 -2.58
C PRO A 269 -36.50 -6.51 -1.88
N GLU A 270 -37.11 -6.62 -0.70
CA GLU A 270 -37.62 -5.52 0.09
C GLU A 270 -36.53 -4.52 0.50
N ARG A 271 -35.30 -5.00 0.72
CA ARG A 271 -34.15 -4.14 0.98
C ARG A 271 -33.77 -3.30 -0.23
N VAL A 272 -33.89 -3.89 -1.42
CA VAL A 272 -33.62 -3.20 -2.68
C VAL A 272 -34.69 -2.16 -2.97
N GLU A 273 -35.97 -2.49 -2.75
CA GLU A 273 -37.09 -1.56 -2.96
C GLU A 273 -36.95 -0.27 -2.16
N VAL A 274 -36.65 -0.38 -0.87
CA VAL A 274 -36.48 0.79 0.01
C VAL A 274 -35.36 1.70 -0.51
N ARG A 275 -34.24 1.13 -0.93
CA ARG A 275 -33.11 1.94 -1.41
C ARG A 275 -33.32 2.46 -2.83
N LEU A 276 -34.09 1.76 -3.64
CA LEU A 276 -34.49 2.25 -4.96
C LEU A 276 -35.38 3.51 -4.84
N ASP A 277 -36.34 3.52 -3.91
CA ASP A 277 -37.16 4.69 -3.67
C ASP A 277 -36.33 5.91 -3.24
N GLU A 278 -35.38 5.73 -2.33
CA GLU A 278 -34.45 6.79 -1.93
C GLU A 278 -33.62 7.33 -3.11
N LEU A 279 -33.13 6.43 -4.00
CA LEU A 279 -32.38 6.85 -5.18
C LEU A 279 -33.22 7.64 -6.18
N LEU A 280 -34.50 7.34 -6.31
CA LEU A 280 -35.46 8.06 -7.12
C LEU A 280 -35.80 9.43 -6.51
N GLU A 281 -36.05 9.48 -5.21
CA GLU A 281 -36.34 10.74 -4.49
C GLU A 281 -35.14 11.70 -4.53
N LEU A 282 -33.92 11.19 -4.40
CA LEU A 282 -32.68 11.99 -4.49
C LEU A 282 -32.28 12.34 -5.93
N SER A 283 -33.09 11.98 -6.95
CA SER A 283 -32.81 12.21 -8.37
C SER A 283 -31.48 11.59 -8.88
N PHE A 284 -30.97 10.58 -8.19
CA PHE A 284 -29.84 9.79 -8.72
C PHE A 284 -30.27 8.82 -9.83
N LEU A 285 -31.57 8.50 -9.89
CA LEU A 285 -32.22 7.73 -10.94
C LEU A 285 -33.46 8.48 -11.42
N VAL A 286 -33.87 8.18 -12.65
CA VAL A 286 -35.10 8.72 -13.25
C VAL A 286 -36.06 7.57 -13.44
N GLY A 287 -37.27 7.69 -12.93
CA GLY A 287 -38.35 6.72 -13.02
C GLY A 287 -39.13 6.78 -14.33
#